data_43e17f423551140b5bcc50d571a232a9
#
_entry.id   43e17f423551140b5bcc50d571a232a9
#
_cell.length_a   1.000
_cell.length_b   1.000
_cell.length_c   1.000
_cell.angle_alpha   90.00
_cell.angle_beta   90.00
_cell.angle_gamma   90.00
#
_symmetry.space_group_name_H-M   'P 1'
#
loop_
_entity.id
_entity.type
_entity.pdbx_description
1 polymer ?
#
loop_
_entity_poly.entity_id
_entity_poly.type
_entity_poly.pdbx_seq_one_letter_code
_entity_poly.pdbx_strand_id
1 'polypeptide(L)'
;MRKSEVILSVRSIVKDYEMGEVTVHALRDVSFDIYDKELIVILGPSGSGKSTMLNIMGGIESPTSGKVFYQGKALEQEDPDALTRYRREHVGFVFQFYNLLPGLTALENISLAGELGKAPLDAGRLLEEVGLSDRAGHFPNRLSGGQQQRIAIARALCKNPDLLLCDEPTGALDSESGIQVLKLIHYFCRNYGKPVVLITHNQSIARIADRIFYFRDGRLEKTEENSHPGTPEELSW
;
A
#
# COMPACT_ATOMS: atom_id res chain seq x y z
N MET A 1 19.17 -4.92 20.27
CA MET A 1 18.27 -4.57 19.13
C MET A 1 17.91 -5.89 18.43
N ARG A 2 16.63 -6.28 18.39
CA ARG A 2 16.21 -7.38 17.52
C ARG A 2 16.43 -6.93 16.08
N LYS A 3 17.16 -7.73 15.28
CA LYS A 3 17.23 -7.50 13.83
C LYS A 3 15.79 -7.57 13.30
N SER A 4 15.30 -6.50 12.70
CA SER A 4 14.01 -6.52 12.00
C SER A 4 14.08 -7.56 10.90
N GLU A 5 13.04 -8.37 10.77
CA GLU A 5 12.96 -9.40 9.73
C GLU A 5 12.68 -8.77 8.38
N VAL A 6 13.36 -9.21 7.33
CA VAL A 6 13.08 -8.76 5.97
C VAL A 6 11.84 -9.47 5.45
N ILE A 7 10.77 -8.72 5.23
CA ILE A 7 9.50 -9.24 4.70
C ILE A 7 9.52 -9.28 3.17
N LEU A 8 10.03 -8.23 2.53
CA LEU A 8 10.14 -8.15 1.08
C LEU A 8 11.51 -7.63 0.68
N SER A 9 12.11 -8.24 -0.34
CA SER A 9 13.34 -7.75 -0.96
C SER A 9 13.13 -7.49 -2.44
N VAL A 10 13.56 -6.35 -2.91
CA VAL A 10 13.58 -5.94 -4.31
C VAL A 10 15.03 -5.96 -4.77
N ARG A 11 15.35 -6.65 -5.87
CA ARG A 11 16.72 -6.80 -6.37
C ARG A 11 16.80 -6.51 -7.86
N SER A 12 17.53 -5.44 -8.20
CA SER A 12 17.87 -5.01 -9.57
C SER A 12 16.65 -4.95 -10.50
N ILE A 13 15.53 -4.40 -9.99
CA ILE A 13 14.30 -4.30 -10.79
C ILE A 13 14.46 -3.28 -11.91
N VAL A 14 14.21 -3.75 -13.12
CA VAL A 14 14.04 -2.93 -14.33
C VAL A 14 12.63 -3.15 -14.84
N LYS A 15 11.96 -2.08 -15.28
CA LYS A 15 10.67 -2.16 -15.95
C LYS A 15 10.66 -1.23 -17.16
N ASP A 16 10.47 -1.81 -18.30
CA ASP A 16 10.33 -1.14 -19.59
C ASP A 16 8.92 -1.39 -20.15
N TYR A 17 8.34 -0.36 -20.75
CA TYR A 17 7.10 -0.44 -21.50
C TYR A 17 7.38 -0.11 -22.96
N GLU A 18 7.03 -1.02 -23.85
CA GLU A 18 7.09 -0.80 -25.29
C GLU A 18 5.81 -0.09 -25.74
N MET A 19 5.95 1.12 -26.27
CA MET A 19 4.86 1.93 -26.80
C MET A 19 5.12 2.23 -28.28
N GLY A 20 4.84 1.24 -29.13
CA GLY A 20 5.19 1.31 -30.54
C GLY A 20 6.72 1.33 -30.75
N GLU A 21 7.24 2.41 -31.33
CA GLU A 21 8.70 2.57 -31.57
C GLU A 21 9.46 3.16 -30.36
N VAL A 22 8.74 3.54 -29.29
CA VAL A 22 9.34 4.18 -28.11
C VAL A 22 9.32 3.22 -26.93
N THR A 23 10.48 3.04 -26.29
CA THR A 23 10.59 2.33 -25.00
C THR A 23 10.60 3.33 -23.86
N VAL A 24 9.64 3.19 -22.94
CA VAL A 24 9.58 3.98 -21.70
C VAL A 24 10.21 3.18 -20.57
N HIS A 25 11.36 3.64 -20.07
CA HIS A 25 12.08 3.02 -18.95
C HIS A 25 11.47 3.50 -17.62
N ALA A 26 10.47 2.78 -17.12
CA ALA A 26 9.76 3.17 -15.89
C ALA A 26 10.56 2.89 -14.61
N LEU A 27 11.37 1.83 -14.59
CA LEU A 27 12.29 1.52 -13.49
C LEU A 27 13.66 1.11 -14.01
N ARG A 28 14.73 1.55 -13.32
CA ARG A 28 16.11 1.41 -13.76
C ARG A 28 16.99 0.93 -12.60
N ASP A 29 17.12 -0.41 -12.46
CA ASP A 29 17.98 -1.07 -11.46
C ASP A 29 17.68 -0.66 -10.02
N VAL A 30 16.44 -0.87 -9.57
CA VAL A 30 16.01 -0.52 -8.23
C VAL A 30 16.19 -1.70 -7.29
N SER A 31 16.83 -1.46 -6.13
CA SER A 31 17.04 -2.48 -5.09
C SER A 31 16.84 -1.89 -3.70
N PHE A 32 16.05 -2.57 -2.84
CA PHE A 32 15.87 -2.24 -1.42
C PHE A 32 15.22 -3.40 -0.66
N ASP A 33 15.18 -3.28 0.67
CA ASP A 33 14.49 -4.21 1.57
C ASP A 33 13.36 -3.50 2.31
N ILE A 34 12.29 -4.23 2.62
CA ILE A 34 11.21 -3.84 3.52
C ILE A 34 11.27 -4.75 4.72
N TYR A 35 11.32 -4.15 5.92
CA TYR A 35 11.36 -4.88 7.18
C TYR A 35 9.98 -4.96 7.83
N ASP A 36 9.82 -5.88 8.80
CA ASP A 36 8.61 -5.96 9.60
C ASP A 36 8.36 -4.66 10.39
N LYS A 37 7.09 -4.33 10.61
CA LYS A 37 6.64 -3.22 11.49
C LYS A 37 7.09 -1.82 11.08
N GLU A 38 7.58 -1.60 9.88
CA GLU A 38 7.98 -0.29 9.41
C GLU A 38 6.93 0.39 8.52
N LEU A 39 6.81 1.70 8.67
CA LEU A 39 6.09 2.57 7.75
C LEU A 39 7.10 3.22 6.81
N ILE A 40 7.04 2.84 5.54
CA ILE A 40 7.87 3.43 4.48
C ILE A 40 7.01 4.41 3.69
N VAL A 41 7.56 5.59 3.43
CA VAL A 41 6.98 6.54 2.48
C VAL A 41 7.88 6.64 1.25
N ILE A 42 7.29 6.43 0.07
CA ILE A 42 7.96 6.63 -1.22
C ILE A 42 7.55 7.99 -1.77
N LEU A 43 8.51 8.90 -1.91
CA LEU A 43 8.34 10.24 -2.47
C LEU A 43 8.95 10.34 -3.87
N GLY A 44 8.40 11.22 -4.69
CA GLY A 44 8.95 11.57 -6.00
C GLY A 44 7.92 12.24 -6.89
N PRO A 45 8.35 12.91 -7.97
CA PRO A 45 7.44 13.54 -8.91
C PRO A 45 6.54 12.52 -9.63
N SER A 46 5.47 12.99 -10.25
CA SER A 46 4.64 12.14 -11.12
C SER A 46 5.50 11.54 -12.24
N GLY A 47 5.25 10.27 -12.58
CA GLY A 47 6.03 9.56 -13.60
C GLY A 47 7.41 9.05 -13.15
N SER A 48 7.79 9.18 -11.87
CA SER A 48 9.10 8.70 -11.38
C SER A 48 9.18 7.18 -11.14
N GLY A 49 8.13 6.40 -11.45
CA GLY A 49 8.12 4.93 -11.35
C GLY A 49 7.54 4.38 -10.04
N LYS A 50 7.02 5.21 -9.12
CA LYS A 50 6.52 4.79 -7.81
C LYS A 50 5.37 3.76 -7.89
N SER A 51 4.31 4.07 -8.62
CA SER A 51 3.16 3.14 -8.79
C SER A 51 3.56 1.87 -9.51
N THR A 52 4.46 1.96 -10.51
CA THR A 52 5.04 0.78 -11.18
C THR A 52 5.79 -0.11 -10.16
N MET A 53 6.61 0.48 -9.29
CA MET A 53 7.30 -0.26 -8.24
C MET A 53 6.32 -0.91 -7.27
N LEU A 54 5.28 -0.18 -6.85
CA LEU A 54 4.25 -0.71 -5.96
C LEU A 54 3.49 -1.88 -6.60
N ASN A 55 3.15 -1.78 -7.88
CA ASN A 55 2.50 -2.86 -8.63
C ASN A 55 3.38 -4.11 -8.72
N ILE A 56 4.70 -3.94 -8.93
CA ILE A 56 5.65 -5.05 -8.98
C ILE A 56 5.81 -5.69 -7.60
N MET A 57 5.98 -4.91 -6.54
CA MET A 57 6.03 -5.43 -5.17
C MET A 57 4.77 -6.19 -4.79
N GLY A 58 3.62 -5.70 -5.24
CA GLY A 58 2.34 -6.33 -4.98
C GLY A 58 1.99 -7.50 -5.91
N GLY A 59 2.82 -7.82 -6.89
CA GLY A 59 2.58 -8.90 -7.85
C GLY A 59 1.42 -8.62 -8.82
N ILE A 60 1.08 -7.34 -9.05
CA ILE A 60 0.13 -6.92 -10.09
C ILE A 60 0.82 -6.93 -11.45
N GLU A 61 2.08 -6.53 -11.47
CA GLU A 61 2.92 -6.46 -12.66
C GLU A 61 4.21 -7.25 -12.47
N SER A 62 4.72 -7.83 -13.57
CA SER A 62 6.03 -8.43 -13.60
C SER A 62 7.08 -7.41 -14.07
N PRO A 63 8.30 -7.40 -13.52
CA PRO A 63 9.40 -6.60 -14.03
C PRO A 63 9.89 -7.13 -15.38
N THR A 64 10.60 -6.29 -16.14
CA THR A 64 11.33 -6.72 -17.34
C THR A 64 12.56 -7.55 -16.97
N SER A 65 13.23 -7.19 -15.86
CA SER A 65 14.31 -7.97 -15.25
C SER A 65 14.44 -7.68 -13.76
N GLY A 66 15.25 -8.47 -13.06
CA GLY A 66 15.38 -8.43 -11.61
C GLY A 66 14.40 -9.38 -10.90
N LYS A 67 14.39 -9.37 -9.57
CA LYS A 67 13.55 -10.28 -8.79
C LYS A 67 13.00 -9.61 -7.52
N VAL A 68 11.80 -10.02 -7.15
CA VAL A 68 11.21 -9.74 -5.84
C VAL A 68 11.23 -11.01 -5.00
N PHE A 69 11.62 -10.88 -3.75
CA PHE A 69 11.63 -11.98 -2.78
C PHE A 69 10.66 -11.65 -1.65
N TYR A 70 9.78 -12.56 -1.34
CA TYR A 70 8.89 -12.49 -0.18
C TYR A 70 9.35 -13.54 0.86
N GLN A 71 9.66 -13.08 2.07
CA GLN A 71 10.22 -13.94 3.16
C GLN A 71 11.36 -14.85 2.67
N GLY A 72 12.30 -14.27 1.91
CA GLY A 72 13.47 -14.95 1.38
C GLY A 72 13.23 -15.86 0.18
N LYS A 73 11.98 -16.06 -0.25
CA LYS A 73 11.61 -16.85 -1.44
C LYS A 73 11.36 -15.95 -2.62
N ALA A 74 11.97 -16.25 -3.77
CA ALA A 74 11.68 -15.50 -5.01
C ALA A 74 10.21 -15.69 -5.40
N LEU A 75 9.54 -14.58 -5.75
CA LEU A 75 8.22 -14.66 -6.37
C LEU A 75 8.36 -15.17 -7.80
N GLU A 76 7.54 -16.15 -8.14
CA GLU A 76 7.45 -16.70 -9.51
C GLU A 76 6.67 -15.72 -10.38
N GLN A 77 7.35 -14.65 -10.83
CA GLN A 77 6.74 -13.49 -11.50
C GLN A 77 6.21 -13.82 -12.89
N GLU A 78 6.55 -14.97 -13.44
CA GLU A 78 6.06 -15.49 -14.72
C GLU A 78 4.84 -16.43 -14.54
N ASP A 79 4.52 -16.84 -13.28
CA ASP A 79 3.35 -17.65 -12.95
C ASP A 79 2.19 -16.76 -12.43
N PRO A 80 1.13 -16.53 -13.23
CA PRO A 80 -0.02 -15.73 -12.83
C PRO A 80 -0.77 -16.30 -11.61
N ASP A 81 -0.77 -17.63 -11.43
CA ASP A 81 -1.44 -18.29 -10.32
C ASP A 81 -0.64 -18.10 -9.02
N ALA A 82 0.69 -18.16 -9.08
CA ALA A 82 1.56 -17.86 -7.94
C ALA A 82 1.42 -16.40 -7.50
N LEU A 83 1.40 -15.45 -8.44
CA LEU A 83 1.16 -14.04 -8.14
C LEU A 83 -0.25 -13.79 -7.59
N THR A 84 -1.25 -14.51 -8.09
CA THR A 84 -2.63 -14.41 -7.56
C THR A 84 -2.71 -14.93 -6.14
N ARG A 85 -2.07 -16.07 -5.81
CA ARG A 85 -1.96 -16.57 -4.43
C ARG A 85 -1.24 -15.57 -3.53
N TYR A 86 -0.11 -15.02 -3.97
CA TYR A 86 0.65 -14.01 -3.23
C TYR A 86 -0.21 -12.79 -2.89
N ARG A 87 -0.89 -12.18 -3.89
CA ARG A 87 -1.81 -11.06 -3.67
C ARG A 87 -2.94 -11.39 -2.71
N ARG A 88 -3.53 -12.56 -2.89
CA ARG A 88 -4.65 -13.01 -2.08
C ARG A 88 -4.28 -13.17 -0.61
N GLU A 89 -3.13 -13.79 -0.35
CA GLU A 89 -2.76 -14.24 0.99
C GLU A 89 -1.93 -13.22 1.76
N HIS A 90 -1.11 -12.42 1.08
CA HIS A 90 -0.06 -11.64 1.73
C HIS A 90 -0.14 -10.13 1.52
N VAL A 91 -0.80 -9.63 0.47
CA VAL A 91 -0.76 -8.21 0.14
C VAL A 91 -2.13 -7.54 0.26
N GLY A 92 -2.23 -6.47 1.04
CA GLY A 92 -3.35 -5.53 1.03
C GLY A 92 -3.05 -4.35 0.11
N PHE A 93 -4.04 -3.93 -0.70
CA PHE A 93 -3.92 -2.74 -1.55
C PHE A 93 -4.92 -1.67 -1.17
N VAL A 94 -4.45 -0.44 -1.09
CA VAL A 94 -5.25 0.78 -0.96
C VAL A 94 -4.91 1.70 -2.12
N PHE A 95 -5.90 2.04 -2.93
CA PHE A 95 -5.74 2.89 -4.12
C PHE A 95 -6.33 4.28 -3.91
N GLN A 96 -5.88 5.25 -4.70
CA GLN A 96 -6.36 6.62 -4.68
C GLN A 96 -7.88 6.74 -4.96
N PHE A 97 -8.42 5.91 -5.85
CA PHE A 97 -9.83 5.94 -6.28
C PHE A 97 -10.68 4.84 -5.62
N TYR A 98 -10.37 4.47 -4.38
CA TYR A 98 -11.12 3.57 -3.49
C TYR A 98 -11.39 2.17 -4.06
N ASN A 99 -11.77 2.04 -5.32
CA ASN A 99 -12.10 0.79 -6.04
C ASN A 99 -13.12 -0.08 -5.29
N LEU A 100 -14.10 0.54 -4.63
CA LEU A 100 -15.21 -0.18 -4.00
C LEU A 100 -16.15 -0.73 -5.07
N LEU A 101 -16.74 -1.88 -4.79
CA LEU A 101 -17.75 -2.48 -5.63
C LEU A 101 -19.07 -1.73 -5.44
N PRO A 102 -19.61 -1.05 -6.47
CA PRO A 102 -20.76 -0.15 -6.32
C PRO A 102 -22.06 -0.87 -6.00
N GLY A 103 -22.15 -2.17 -6.33
CA GLY A 103 -23.31 -3.02 -6.04
C GLY A 103 -23.30 -3.67 -4.66
N LEU A 104 -22.26 -3.41 -3.83
CA LEU A 104 -22.13 -3.92 -2.47
C LEU A 104 -22.18 -2.78 -1.46
N THR A 105 -22.76 -3.05 -0.30
CA THR A 105 -22.75 -2.14 0.85
C THR A 105 -21.32 -2.00 1.41
N ALA A 106 -21.12 -1.08 2.37
CA ALA A 106 -19.86 -0.89 3.07
C ALA A 106 -19.38 -2.19 3.73
N LEU A 107 -20.25 -2.84 4.49
CA LEU A 107 -19.93 -4.10 5.16
C LEU A 107 -19.62 -5.22 4.18
N GLU A 108 -20.42 -5.38 3.12
CA GLU A 108 -20.20 -6.40 2.09
C GLU A 108 -18.90 -6.21 1.32
N ASN A 109 -18.51 -4.94 1.02
CA ASN A 109 -17.21 -4.64 0.42
C ASN A 109 -16.03 -5.12 1.28
N ILE A 110 -16.13 -4.99 2.61
CA ILE A 110 -15.11 -5.46 3.56
C ILE A 110 -15.14 -6.98 3.64
N SER A 111 -16.32 -7.57 3.87
CA SER A 111 -16.51 -9.02 4.10
C SER A 111 -16.03 -9.86 2.92
N LEU A 112 -16.31 -9.42 1.69
CA LEU A 112 -15.90 -10.12 0.47
C LEU A 112 -14.38 -10.32 0.40
N ALA A 113 -13.60 -9.32 0.84
CA ALA A 113 -12.15 -9.46 0.87
C ALA A 113 -11.69 -10.47 1.94
N GLY A 114 -12.41 -10.58 3.04
CA GLY A 114 -12.15 -11.56 4.10
C GLY A 114 -12.26 -13.00 3.61
N GLU A 115 -13.20 -13.30 2.71
CA GLU A 115 -13.37 -14.64 2.13
C GLU A 115 -12.13 -15.12 1.36
N LEU A 116 -11.30 -14.21 0.92
CA LEU A 116 -10.03 -14.51 0.23
C LEU A 116 -8.88 -14.79 1.18
N GLY A 117 -8.97 -14.38 2.44
CA GLY A 117 -7.90 -14.50 3.44
C GLY A 117 -7.87 -15.86 4.12
N LYS A 118 -6.68 -16.31 4.57
CA LYS A 118 -6.53 -17.55 5.36
C LYS A 118 -7.01 -17.40 6.81
N ALA A 119 -6.87 -16.20 7.38
CA ALA A 119 -7.25 -15.86 8.75
C ALA A 119 -7.84 -14.44 8.79
N PRO A 120 -9.03 -14.25 8.21
CA PRO A 120 -9.59 -12.92 8.07
C PRO A 120 -9.91 -12.28 9.43
N LEU A 121 -9.79 -10.96 9.48
CA LEU A 121 -10.28 -10.16 10.58
C LEU A 121 -11.81 -10.00 10.45
N ASP A 122 -12.48 -9.78 11.59
CA ASP A 122 -13.92 -9.54 11.59
C ASP A 122 -14.28 -8.23 10.88
N ALA A 123 -15.11 -8.30 9.85
CA ALA A 123 -15.48 -7.14 9.03
C ALA A 123 -16.29 -6.09 9.80
N GLY A 124 -17.15 -6.52 10.73
CA GLY A 124 -17.94 -5.62 11.58
C GLY A 124 -17.05 -4.83 12.53
N ARG A 125 -16.07 -5.50 13.15
CA ARG A 125 -15.07 -4.87 14.00
C ARG A 125 -14.19 -3.88 13.21
N LEU A 126 -13.74 -4.25 12.01
CA LEU A 126 -12.98 -3.33 11.17
C LEU A 126 -13.80 -2.10 10.78
N LEU A 127 -15.09 -2.28 10.50
CA LEU A 127 -16.00 -1.17 10.21
C LEU A 127 -16.15 -0.23 11.42
N GLU A 128 -16.15 -0.77 12.65
CA GLU A 128 -16.12 0.00 13.89
C GLU A 128 -14.78 0.73 14.06
N GLU A 129 -13.64 0.06 13.86
CA GLU A 129 -12.30 0.65 13.96
C GLU A 129 -12.11 1.83 12.99
N VAL A 130 -12.74 1.79 11.81
CA VAL A 130 -12.71 2.93 10.88
C VAL A 130 -13.80 3.98 11.14
N GLY A 131 -14.59 3.83 12.22
CA GLY A 131 -15.61 4.78 12.67
C GLY A 131 -16.80 4.88 11.73
N LEU A 132 -17.27 3.76 11.15
CA LEU A 132 -18.34 3.73 10.16
C LEU A 132 -19.41 2.66 10.43
N SER A 133 -19.58 2.24 11.69
CA SER A 133 -20.59 1.24 12.09
C SER A 133 -22.01 1.61 11.65
N ASP A 134 -22.36 2.90 11.73
CA ASP A 134 -23.66 3.45 11.33
C ASP A 134 -23.84 3.49 9.80
N ARG A 135 -22.80 3.19 9.04
CA ARG A 135 -22.77 3.17 7.57
C ARG A 135 -22.71 1.77 6.96
N ALA A 136 -22.80 0.71 7.77
CA ALA A 136 -22.66 -0.69 7.34
C ALA A 136 -23.51 -1.03 6.10
N GLY A 137 -24.77 -0.61 6.08
CA GLY A 137 -25.73 -0.84 4.98
C GLY A 137 -25.69 0.20 3.85
N HIS A 138 -24.76 1.17 3.86
CA HIS A 138 -24.69 2.18 2.80
C HIS A 138 -23.89 1.68 1.61
N PHE A 139 -24.39 2.00 0.41
CA PHE A 139 -23.66 1.79 -0.84
C PHE A 139 -22.63 2.90 -1.08
N PRO A 140 -21.55 2.66 -1.86
CA PRO A 140 -20.49 3.64 -2.10
C PRO A 140 -20.98 5.01 -2.55
N ASN A 141 -22.01 5.08 -3.38
CA ASN A 141 -22.59 6.34 -3.86
C ASN A 141 -23.29 7.20 -2.79
N ARG A 142 -23.47 6.66 -1.58
CA ARG A 142 -24.02 7.38 -0.40
C ARG A 142 -22.96 7.73 0.64
N LEU A 143 -21.70 7.58 0.30
CA LEU A 143 -20.57 7.80 1.19
C LEU A 143 -19.68 8.93 0.65
N SER A 144 -19.14 9.76 1.57
CA SER A 144 -18.13 10.74 1.18
C SER A 144 -16.83 10.06 0.73
N GLY A 145 -15.96 10.78 0.01
CA GLY A 145 -14.66 10.25 -0.42
C GLY A 145 -13.82 9.70 0.73
N GLY A 146 -13.74 10.45 1.83
CA GLY A 146 -13.02 9.98 3.04
C GLY A 146 -13.66 8.74 3.69
N GLN A 147 -15.00 8.61 3.66
CA GLN A 147 -15.68 7.39 4.13
C GLN A 147 -15.39 6.21 3.20
N GLN A 148 -15.44 6.40 1.88
CA GLN A 148 -15.10 5.37 0.91
C GLN A 148 -13.65 4.89 1.07
N GLN A 149 -12.71 5.81 1.29
CA GLN A 149 -11.31 5.46 1.51
C GLN A 149 -11.10 4.67 2.80
N ARG A 150 -11.78 5.03 3.89
CA ARG A 150 -11.71 4.26 5.14
C ARG A 150 -12.27 2.84 4.97
N ILE A 151 -13.35 2.66 4.19
CA ILE A 151 -13.86 1.33 3.84
C ILE A 151 -12.87 0.57 2.96
N ALA A 152 -12.21 1.22 1.98
CA ALA A 152 -11.20 0.59 1.15
C ALA A 152 -10.00 0.10 1.98
N ILE A 153 -9.59 0.86 3.02
CA ILE A 153 -8.58 0.42 3.97
C ILE A 153 -9.08 -0.77 4.78
N ALA A 154 -10.27 -0.71 5.39
CA ALA A 154 -10.85 -1.82 6.14
C ALA A 154 -10.94 -3.09 5.27
N ARG A 155 -11.36 -2.96 4.01
CA ARG A 155 -11.37 -4.05 3.03
C ARG A 155 -9.98 -4.64 2.80
N ALA A 156 -8.97 -3.80 2.61
CA ALA A 156 -7.58 -4.26 2.42
C ALA A 156 -7.06 -5.02 3.65
N LEU A 157 -7.46 -4.60 4.85
CA LEU A 157 -7.06 -5.19 6.12
C LEU A 157 -7.83 -6.47 6.46
N CYS A 158 -9.06 -6.62 5.99
CA CYS A 158 -9.96 -7.73 6.37
C CYS A 158 -9.34 -9.11 6.11
N LYS A 159 -8.60 -9.26 5.05
CA LYS A 159 -7.88 -10.51 4.77
C LYS A 159 -6.63 -10.75 5.63
N ASN A 160 -6.31 -9.83 6.56
CA ASN A 160 -5.14 -9.87 7.46
C ASN A 160 -3.80 -10.00 6.70
N PRO A 161 -3.48 -9.06 5.80
CA PRO A 161 -2.30 -9.16 4.95
C PRO A 161 -1.00 -9.03 5.74
N ASP A 162 0.11 -9.54 5.18
CA ASP A 162 1.45 -9.38 5.76
C ASP A 162 2.12 -8.06 5.35
N LEU A 163 1.62 -7.42 4.29
CA LEU A 163 2.12 -6.16 3.75
C LEU A 163 0.95 -5.31 3.24
N LEU A 164 0.91 -4.03 3.59
CA LEU A 164 -0.06 -3.06 3.06
C LEU A 164 0.64 -2.12 2.07
N LEU A 165 0.13 -2.05 0.85
CA LEU A 165 0.61 -1.17 -0.21
C LEU A 165 -0.44 -0.09 -0.49
N CYS A 166 -0.06 1.19 -0.34
CA CYS A 166 -0.95 2.33 -0.48
C CYS A 166 -0.46 3.25 -1.60
N ASP A 167 -1.24 3.38 -2.67
CA ASP A 167 -0.95 4.29 -3.77
C ASP A 167 -1.78 5.56 -3.64
N GLU A 168 -1.14 6.67 -3.27
CA GLU A 168 -1.75 8.01 -3.06
C GLU A 168 -3.05 7.97 -2.22
N PRO A 169 -3.05 7.34 -1.03
CA PRO A 169 -4.29 7.05 -0.29
C PRO A 169 -5.05 8.29 0.17
N THR A 170 -4.43 9.47 0.10
CA THR A 170 -5.01 10.77 0.49
C THR A 170 -5.17 11.74 -0.67
N GLY A 171 -4.75 11.36 -1.89
CA GLY A 171 -4.64 12.27 -3.03
C GLY A 171 -5.96 12.85 -3.56
N ALA A 172 -7.10 12.24 -3.21
CA ALA A 172 -8.45 12.70 -3.60
C ALA A 172 -9.27 13.23 -2.41
N LEU A 173 -8.63 13.50 -1.26
CA LEU A 173 -9.29 13.84 0.00
C LEU A 173 -8.96 15.27 0.43
N ASP A 174 -9.90 15.86 1.18
CA ASP A 174 -9.63 17.06 1.97
C ASP A 174 -8.66 16.75 3.13
N SER A 175 -8.09 17.80 3.72
CA SER A 175 -7.06 17.67 4.76
C SER A 175 -7.52 16.87 5.97
N GLU A 176 -8.75 17.09 6.45
CA GLU A 176 -9.28 16.40 7.63
C GLU A 176 -9.48 14.90 7.33
N SER A 177 -10.12 14.57 6.23
CA SER A 177 -10.30 13.19 5.78
C SER A 177 -8.95 12.50 5.53
N GLY A 178 -7.98 13.21 4.97
CA GLY A 178 -6.62 12.71 4.73
C GLY A 178 -5.91 12.33 6.04
N ILE A 179 -5.97 13.18 7.06
CA ILE A 179 -5.41 12.88 8.39
C ILE A 179 -6.08 11.63 9.00
N GLN A 180 -7.40 11.50 8.90
CA GLN A 180 -8.11 10.31 9.41
C GLN A 180 -7.65 9.02 8.70
N VAL A 181 -7.44 9.07 7.39
CA VAL A 181 -6.91 7.96 6.61
C VAL A 181 -5.48 7.60 7.04
N LEU A 182 -4.60 8.60 7.23
CA LEU A 182 -3.23 8.35 7.70
C LEU A 182 -3.20 7.78 9.12
N LYS A 183 -4.11 8.19 10.02
CA LYS A 183 -4.25 7.61 11.35
C LYS A 183 -4.56 6.11 11.29
N LEU A 184 -5.47 5.70 10.42
CA LEU A 184 -5.80 4.28 10.24
C LEU A 184 -4.62 3.47 9.70
N ILE A 185 -3.92 4.00 8.69
CA ILE A 185 -2.73 3.36 8.11
C ILE A 185 -1.62 3.24 9.17
N HIS A 186 -1.36 4.31 9.91
CA HIS A 186 -0.36 4.33 10.97
C HIS A 186 -0.75 3.37 12.10
N TYR A 187 -2.01 3.39 12.55
CA TYR A 187 -2.54 2.47 13.57
C TYR A 187 -2.35 1.01 13.14
N PHE A 188 -2.67 0.66 11.90
CA PHE A 188 -2.43 -0.68 11.38
C PHE A 188 -0.97 -1.07 11.46
N CYS A 189 -0.06 -0.22 10.97
CA CYS A 189 1.37 -0.49 11.03
C CYS A 189 1.85 -0.75 12.46
N ARG A 190 1.46 0.11 13.41
CA ARG A 190 1.96 0.05 14.79
C ARG A 190 1.29 -1.06 15.62
N ASN A 191 -0.02 -1.22 15.52
CA ASN A 191 -0.78 -2.13 16.40
C ASN A 191 -0.86 -3.55 15.85
N TYR A 192 -0.95 -3.74 14.54
CA TYR A 192 -0.91 -5.06 13.94
C TYR A 192 0.54 -5.51 13.63
N GLY A 193 1.51 -4.62 13.75
CA GLY A 193 2.93 -4.92 13.52
C GLY A 193 3.24 -5.31 12.08
N LYS A 194 2.46 -4.82 11.12
CA LYS A 194 2.62 -5.14 9.71
C LYS A 194 3.28 -3.99 8.96
N PRO A 195 4.23 -4.25 8.05
CA PRO A 195 4.83 -3.20 7.25
C PRO A 195 3.81 -2.53 6.31
N VAL A 196 4.01 -1.23 6.12
CA VAL A 196 3.21 -0.42 5.21
C VAL A 196 4.14 0.34 4.26
N VAL A 197 3.85 0.30 2.98
CA VAL A 197 4.49 1.14 1.96
C VAL A 197 3.44 2.11 1.42
N LEU A 198 3.68 3.40 1.60
CA LEU A 198 2.80 4.47 1.18
C LEU A 198 3.49 5.33 0.12
N ILE A 199 2.89 5.42 -1.06
CA ILE A 199 3.33 6.34 -2.11
C ILE A 199 2.57 7.65 -1.99
N THR A 200 3.27 8.76 -2.07
CA THR A 200 2.66 10.09 -2.14
C THR A 200 3.60 11.12 -2.77
N HIS A 201 3.03 12.21 -3.25
CA HIS A 201 3.77 13.41 -3.63
C HIS A 201 3.78 14.47 -2.51
N ASN A 202 3.01 14.26 -1.43
CA ASN A 202 2.97 15.17 -0.29
C ASN A 202 4.15 14.90 0.67
N GLN A 203 5.11 15.82 0.69
CA GLN A 203 6.32 15.72 1.52
C GLN A 203 6.04 15.74 3.03
N SER A 204 4.92 16.35 3.47
CA SER A 204 4.57 16.40 4.89
C SER A 204 4.35 15.00 5.45
N ILE A 205 3.83 14.06 4.65
CA ILE A 205 3.57 12.67 5.07
C ILE A 205 4.86 11.91 5.40
N ALA A 206 6.00 12.28 4.81
CA ALA A 206 7.29 11.67 5.13
C ALA A 206 7.67 11.78 6.62
N ARG A 207 7.13 12.77 7.34
CA ARG A 207 7.43 12.99 8.77
C ARG A 207 6.97 11.84 9.67
N ILE A 208 5.96 11.07 9.28
CA ILE A 208 5.46 9.92 10.05
C ILE A 208 6.12 8.58 9.68
N ALA A 209 6.95 8.57 8.63
CA ALA A 209 7.63 7.37 8.15
C ALA A 209 8.84 6.99 9.02
N ASP A 210 9.13 5.69 9.13
CA ASP A 210 10.39 5.18 9.68
C ASP A 210 11.53 5.32 8.67
N ARG A 211 11.22 5.08 7.39
CA ARG A 211 12.14 5.29 6.26
C ARG A 211 11.45 5.99 5.11
N ILE A 212 12.22 6.79 4.38
CA ILE A 212 11.75 7.52 3.22
C ILE A 212 12.60 7.12 2.02
N PHE A 213 11.95 6.75 0.93
CA PHE A 213 12.57 6.44 -0.35
C PHE A 213 12.27 7.55 -1.35
N TYR A 214 13.30 8.16 -1.90
CA TYR A 214 13.17 9.21 -2.91
C TYR A 214 13.35 8.61 -4.30
N PHE A 215 12.28 8.60 -5.07
CA PHE A 215 12.27 8.10 -6.45
C PHE A 215 12.35 9.25 -7.44
N ARG A 216 13.23 9.10 -8.43
CA ARG A 216 13.34 10.02 -9.55
C ARG A 216 13.81 9.28 -10.81
N ASP A 217 13.18 9.59 -11.95
CA ASP A 217 13.53 9.05 -13.27
C ASP A 217 13.71 7.52 -13.28
N GLY A 218 12.83 6.80 -12.58
CA GLY A 218 12.85 5.35 -12.47
C GLY A 218 13.91 4.77 -11.52
N ARG A 219 14.58 5.61 -10.71
CA ARG A 219 15.66 5.19 -9.78
C ARG A 219 15.30 5.52 -8.34
N LEU A 220 15.82 4.70 -7.43
CA LEU A 220 15.91 5.06 -6.00
C LEU A 220 17.15 5.93 -5.79
N GLU A 221 16.97 7.25 -5.73
CA GLU A 221 18.10 8.21 -5.58
C GLU A 221 18.66 8.24 -4.16
N LYS A 222 17.76 8.18 -3.17
CA LYS A 222 18.13 8.33 -1.76
C LYS A 222 17.21 7.48 -0.88
N THR A 223 17.79 6.89 0.16
CA THR A 223 17.05 6.35 1.31
C THR A 223 17.40 7.18 2.53
N GLU A 224 16.41 7.54 3.34
CA GLU A 224 16.57 8.29 4.57
C GLU A 224 15.87 7.55 5.71
N GLU A 225 16.58 7.35 6.82
CA GLU A 225 16.03 6.80 8.05
C GLU A 225 15.57 7.95 8.94
N ASN A 226 14.36 7.82 9.46
CA ASN A 226 13.82 8.79 10.40
C ASN A 226 13.91 8.23 11.83
N SER A 227 14.83 8.77 12.61
CA SER A 227 15.07 8.34 13.99
C SER A 227 13.94 8.72 14.96
N HIS A 228 13.08 9.66 14.59
CA HIS A 228 11.98 10.18 15.41
C HIS A 228 10.73 10.38 14.55
N PRO A 229 10.07 9.30 14.10
CA PRO A 229 8.83 9.42 13.35
C PRO A 229 7.76 10.15 14.18
N GLY A 230 7.14 11.16 13.56
CA GLY A 230 6.01 11.86 14.15
C GLY A 230 4.72 11.06 14.08
N THR A 231 3.62 11.68 14.47
CA THR A 231 2.27 11.11 14.36
C THR A 231 1.44 11.83 13.30
N PRO A 232 0.40 11.20 12.74
CA PRO A 232 -0.48 11.86 11.77
C PRO A 232 -1.16 13.13 12.28
N GLU A 233 -1.36 13.26 13.60
CA GLU A 233 -1.93 14.43 14.25
C GLU A 233 -1.04 15.69 14.15
N GLU A 234 0.25 15.49 14.00
CA GLU A 234 1.25 16.56 13.89
C GLU A 234 1.40 17.10 12.46
N LEU A 235 0.69 16.48 11.50
CA LEU A 235 0.76 16.90 10.10
C LEU A 235 -0.12 18.12 9.86
N SER A 236 0.42 19.08 9.15
CA SER A 236 -0.30 20.22 8.55
C SER A 236 -0.22 20.10 7.03
N TRP A 237 -1.38 20.22 6.37
CA TRP A 237 -1.49 20.17 4.90
C TRP A 237 -1.36 21.56 4.30
#